data_352cf90f0ea3c9b154922e8656e2cc85
#
_entry.id   352cf90f0ea3c9b154922e8656e2cc85
#
_cell.length_a   1.000
_cell.length_b   1.000
_cell.length_c   1.000
_cell.angle_alpha   90.00
_cell.angle_beta   90.00
_cell.angle_gamma   90.00
#
_symmetry.space_group_name_H-M   'P 1'
#
loop_
_entity.id
_entity.type
_entity.pdbx_description
1 polymer ?
#
loop_
_entity_poly.entity_id
_entity_poly.type
_entity_poly.pdbx_seq_one_letter_code
_entity_poly.pdbx_strand_id
1 'polypeptide(L)'
;PSLQSPQFSPQVLENFKSYAGVSEIGPFHKCFSSVVGPNGSGKSNVIDAMLFVFGKRAKKLRLNKVSELIHASDAYKDSPLQYAKVSVYFHEIVDTGEGDDDYEVVEGSEIVISRLARRDNSSQYQLGNRNATFKKVAEFLGSKGIDLDNNRFPILQGEVEMISMVRVALTLIYWNSPRV
;
A
#
# COMPACT_ATOMS: atom_id res chain seq x y z
N PRO A 1 -19.18 -20.02 9.10
CA PRO A 1 -18.18 -19.90 8.06
C PRO A 1 -17.22 -18.79 8.50
N SER A 2 -15.98 -19.19 8.81
CA SER A 2 -14.90 -18.26 9.13
C SER A 2 -14.69 -17.36 7.92
N LEU A 3 -14.81 -16.04 8.14
CA LEU A 3 -14.57 -15.07 7.09
C LEU A 3 -13.08 -15.09 6.74
N GLN A 4 -12.76 -15.48 5.51
CA GLN A 4 -11.42 -15.33 4.97
C GLN A 4 -11.23 -13.85 4.62
N SER A 5 -10.25 -13.21 5.22
CA SER A 5 -9.91 -11.83 4.94
C SER A 5 -8.47 -11.72 4.44
N PRO A 6 -8.19 -10.82 3.48
CA PRO A 6 -6.82 -10.60 3.04
C PRO A 6 -6.07 -9.77 4.08
N GLN A 7 -4.92 -10.27 4.49
CA GLN A 7 -3.99 -9.57 5.36
C GLN A 7 -2.82 -9.01 4.58
N PHE A 8 -2.41 -7.80 4.92
CA PHE A 8 -1.16 -7.22 4.46
C PHE A 8 0.02 -7.96 5.08
N SER A 9 0.88 -8.48 4.24
CA SER A 9 2.23 -8.95 4.53
C SER A 9 3.26 -7.87 4.24
N PRO A 10 4.56 -8.14 4.35
CA PRO A 10 5.57 -7.11 4.14
C PRO A 10 5.43 -6.41 2.79
N GLN A 11 5.85 -5.17 2.76
CA GLN A 11 6.04 -4.37 1.56
C GLN A 11 7.52 -4.36 1.20
N VAL A 12 7.85 -4.71 -0.02
CA VAL A 12 9.24 -4.67 -0.52
C VAL A 12 9.40 -3.47 -1.44
N LEU A 13 10.35 -2.62 -1.09
CA LEU A 13 10.75 -1.43 -1.84
C LEU A 13 12.10 -1.68 -2.48
N GLU A 14 12.22 -1.46 -3.77
CA GLU A 14 13.46 -1.57 -4.50
C GLU A 14 13.75 -0.24 -5.19
N ASN A 15 14.84 0.40 -4.81
CA ASN A 15 15.29 1.69 -5.37
C ASN A 15 14.21 2.79 -5.32
N PHE A 16 13.42 2.83 -4.26
CA PHE A 16 12.25 3.71 -4.18
C PHE A 16 12.52 4.92 -3.28
N LYS A 17 12.49 6.12 -3.83
CA LYS A 17 12.70 7.42 -3.13
C LYS A 17 13.94 7.41 -2.22
N SER A 18 13.77 7.43 -0.89
CA SER A 18 14.91 7.39 0.06
C SER A 18 15.53 6.01 0.23
N TYR A 19 14.88 4.97 -0.27
CA TYR A 19 15.32 3.58 -0.12
C TYR A 19 16.16 3.16 -1.34
N ALA A 20 17.48 3.02 -1.13
CA ALA A 20 18.39 2.45 -2.12
C ALA A 20 18.45 0.93 -1.95
N GLY A 21 18.57 0.21 -3.07
CA GLY A 21 18.56 -1.26 -3.05
C GLY A 21 17.21 -1.82 -2.65
N VAL A 22 17.20 -2.97 -2.00
CA VAL A 22 16.00 -3.67 -1.56
C VAL A 22 15.78 -3.44 -0.07
N SER A 23 14.60 -2.99 0.30
CA SER A 23 14.18 -2.78 1.68
C SER A 23 12.82 -3.43 1.90
N GLU A 24 12.73 -4.24 2.95
CA GLU A 24 11.48 -4.87 3.37
C GLU A 24 10.93 -4.14 4.58
N ILE A 25 9.63 -3.84 4.55
CA ILE A 25 8.91 -3.10 5.59
C ILE A 25 7.70 -3.90 6.01
N GLY A 26 7.63 -4.23 7.27
CA GLY A 26 6.59 -5.07 7.87
C GLY A 26 7.19 -6.12 8.79
N PRO A 27 6.47 -7.17 9.17
CA PRO A 27 5.08 -7.45 8.77
C PRO A 27 4.10 -6.41 9.33
N PHE A 28 2.95 -6.23 8.65
CA PHE A 28 1.87 -5.37 9.12
C PHE A 28 0.83 -6.21 9.89
N HIS A 29 0.31 -5.63 10.97
CA HIS A 29 -0.75 -6.26 11.75
C HIS A 29 -2.08 -6.28 10.97
N LYS A 30 -2.94 -7.31 11.16
CA LYS A 30 -4.22 -7.47 10.44
C LYS A 30 -5.20 -6.32 10.66
N CYS A 31 -5.23 -5.75 11.86
CA CYS A 31 -6.17 -4.71 12.22
C CYS A 31 -5.59 -3.31 12.04
N PHE A 32 -4.39 -3.06 12.59
CA PHE A 32 -3.80 -1.73 12.61
C PHE A 32 -2.28 -1.78 12.68
N SER A 33 -1.61 -0.95 11.90
CA SER A 33 -0.17 -0.71 11.98
C SER A 33 0.12 0.77 11.89
N SER A 34 1.07 1.26 12.66
CA SER A 34 1.52 2.65 12.60
C SER A 34 2.99 2.74 12.22
N VAL A 35 3.33 3.70 11.37
CA VAL A 35 4.71 3.98 10.98
C VAL A 35 5.19 5.18 11.77
N VAL A 36 6.14 4.94 12.68
CA VAL A 36 6.70 5.97 13.57
C VAL A 36 8.19 6.17 13.30
N GLY A 37 8.70 7.34 13.59
CA GLY A 37 10.13 7.64 13.43
C GLY A 37 10.40 9.15 13.38
N PRO A 38 11.67 9.57 13.44
CA PRO A 38 12.04 10.99 13.36
C PRO A 38 11.70 11.60 12.01
N ASN A 39 11.72 12.94 11.94
CA ASN A 39 11.53 13.65 10.67
C ASN A 39 12.67 13.30 9.71
N GLY A 40 12.34 13.09 8.44
CA GLY A 40 13.32 12.70 7.41
C GLY A 40 13.66 11.21 7.35
N SER A 41 13.13 10.35 8.25
CA SER A 41 13.43 8.91 8.26
C SER A 41 12.76 8.08 7.14
N GLY A 42 12.00 8.71 6.26
CA GLY A 42 11.33 8.00 5.17
C GLY A 42 9.91 7.48 5.47
N LYS A 43 9.31 7.83 6.64
CA LYS A 43 7.93 7.41 6.98
C LYS A 43 6.92 7.63 5.85
N SER A 44 6.91 8.85 5.30
CA SER A 44 6.00 9.21 4.20
C SER A 44 6.26 8.39 2.94
N ASN A 45 7.49 7.94 2.72
CA ASN A 45 7.83 7.15 1.54
C ASN A 45 7.23 5.73 1.59
N VAL A 46 7.00 5.17 2.79
CA VAL A 46 6.28 3.90 2.97
C VAL A 46 4.84 4.04 2.49
N ILE A 47 4.18 5.12 2.89
CA ILE A 47 2.80 5.43 2.46
C ILE A 47 2.75 5.75 0.96
N ASP A 48 3.72 6.52 0.46
CA ASP A 48 3.81 6.84 -0.97
C ASP A 48 3.99 5.58 -1.82
N ALA A 49 4.72 4.59 -1.33
CA ALA A 49 4.89 3.30 -1.99
C ALA A 49 3.57 2.52 -2.06
N MET A 50 2.79 2.48 -0.98
CA MET A 50 1.44 1.89 -1.01
C MET A 50 0.52 2.60 -2.00
N LEU A 51 0.48 3.93 -1.96
CA LEU A 51 -0.32 4.72 -2.89
C LEU A 51 0.10 4.49 -4.36
N PHE A 52 1.40 4.30 -4.58
CA PHE A 52 1.91 4.00 -5.91
C PHE A 52 1.41 2.65 -6.42
N VAL A 53 1.50 1.59 -5.64
CA VAL A 53 1.01 0.25 -6.03
C VAL A 53 -0.50 0.26 -6.25
N PHE A 54 -1.26 0.92 -5.38
CA PHE A 54 -2.73 0.98 -5.50
C PHE A 54 -3.24 1.98 -6.54
N GLY A 55 -2.38 2.50 -7.38
CA GLY A 55 -2.78 3.27 -8.56
C GLY A 55 -3.32 4.66 -8.27
N LYS A 56 -3.14 5.18 -7.04
CA LYS A 56 -3.54 6.56 -6.76
C LYS A 56 -2.75 7.51 -7.66
N ARG A 57 -3.43 8.54 -8.16
CA ARG A 57 -2.86 9.48 -9.15
C ARG A 57 -1.61 10.16 -8.60
N ALA A 58 -0.66 10.45 -9.47
CA ALA A 58 0.58 11.17 -9.16
C ALA A 58 0.39 12.45 -8.33
N LYS A 59 -0.74 13.16 -8.49
CA LYS A 59 -1.11 14.32 -7.67
C LYS A 59 -1.19 14.02 -6.16
N LYS A 60 -1.64 12.80 -5.76
CA LYS A 60 -1.62 12.40 -4.34
C LYS A 60 -0.22 12.03 -3.86
N LEU A 61 0.67 11.63 -4.76
CA LEU A 61 2.07 11.33 -4.47
C LEU A 61 2.96 12.59 -4.43
N ARG A 62 2.40 13.78 -4.68
CA ARG A 62 3.14 15.06 -4.78
C ARG A 62 4.27 15.03 -5.82
N LEU A 63 4.06 14.31 -6.93
CA LEU A 63 5.05 14.11 -7.99
C LEU A 63 4.51 14.60 -9.32
N ASN A 64 5.41 15.15 -10.13
CA ASN A 64 5.11 15.54 -11.49
C ASN A 64 5.36 14.38 -12.48
N LYS A 65 6.35 13.53 -12.19
CA LYS A 65 6.78 12.43 -13.04
C LYS A 65 6.96 11.15 -12.23
N VAL A 66 6.68 10.02 -12.86
CA VAL A 66 6.85 8.70 -12.24
C VAL A 66 8.33 8.38 -11.99
N SER A 67 9.22 8.89 -12.84
CA SER A 67 10.66 8.75 -12.67
C SER A 67 11.23 9.37 -11.39
N GLU A 68 10.53 10.33 -10.77
CA GLU A 68 10.90 10.92 -9.49
C GLU A 68 10.76 9.95 -8.30
N LEU A 69 10.12 8.80 -8.52
CA LEU A 69 10.05 7.71 -7.54
C LEU A 69 11.34 6.92 -7.45
N ILE A 70 12.19 6.98 -8.46
CA ILE A 70 13.45 6.25 -8.50
C ILE A 70 14.44 6.92 -7.55
N HIS A 71 15.08 6.11 -6.70
CA HIS A 71 16.09 6.59 -5.77
C HIS A 71 17.20 7.35 -6.50
N ALA A 72 17.52 8.52 -6.00
CA ALA A 72 18.60 9.35 -6.50
C ALA A 72 19.45 9.83 -5.31
N SER A 73 20.73 9.51 -5.34
CA SER A 73 21.71 9.98 -4.37
C SER A 73 23.07 10.15 -5.05
N ASP A 74 23.99 10.81 -4.37
CA ASP A 74 25.34 11.08 -4.89
C ASP A 74 26.08 9.79 -5.27
N ALA A 75 25.82 8.68 -4.57
CA ALA A 75 26.40 7.38 -4.87
C ALA A 75 26.02 6.81 -6.25
N TYR A 76 24.92 7.29 -6.82
CA TYR A 76 24.39 6.79 -8.12
C TYR A 76 24.48 7.84 -9.23
N LYS A 77 25.29 8.92 -9.08
CA LYS A 77 25.42 9.97 -10.10
C LYS A 77 26.02 9.43 -11.41
N ASP A 78 27.06 8.62 -11.31
CA ASP A 78 27.79 8.08 -12.46
C ASP A 78 27.07 6.87 -13.09
N SER A 79 26.28 6.14 -12.33
CA SER A 79 25.50 5.00 -12.78
C SER A 79 24.06 5.07 -12.24
N PRO A 80 23.20 5.91 -12.84
CA PRO A 80 21.88 6.15 -12.35
C PRO A 80 20.96 4.92 -12.44
N LEU A 81 20.25 4.65 -11.37
CA LEU A 81 19.27 3.56 -11.28
C LEU A 81 18.20 3.72 -12.36
N GLN A 82 17.84 2.63 -13.02
CA GLN A 82 16.96 2.65 -14.19
C GLN A 82 15.48 2.49 -13.83
N TYR A 83 15.20 1.92 -12.65
CA TYR A 83 13.85 1.67 -12.19
C TYR A 83 13.72 1.72 -10.66
N ALA A 84 12.49 1.89 -10.21
CA ALA A 84 12.07 1.57 -8.86
C ALA A 84 10.93 0.54 -8.93
N LYS A 85 10.88 -0.37 -7.97
CA LYS A 85 9.83 -1.37 -7.87
C LYS A 85 9.27 -1.36 -6.44
N VAL A 86 7.95 -1.43 -6.36
CA VAL A 86 7.25 -1.65 -5.09
C VAL A 86 6.42 -2.91 -5.23
N SER A 87 6.58 -3.82 -4.27
CA SER A 87 5.81 -5.06 -4.18
C SER A 87 5.07 -5.11 -2.86
N VAL A 88 3.81 -5.45 -2.91
CA VAL A 88 2.97 -5.65 -1.72
C VAL A 88 2.49 -7.09 -1.74
N TYR A 89 2.70 -7.75 -0.61
CA TYR A 89 2.31 -9.13 -0.41
C TYR A 89 1.02 -9.18 0.40
N PHE A 90 0.18 -10.14 0.09
CA PHE A 90 -1.06 -10.43 0.81
C PHE A 90 -1.15 -11.92 1.06
N HIS A 91 -1.74 -12.28 2.18
CA HIS A 91 -2.17 -13.65 2.48
C HIS A 91 -3.65 -13.64 2.84
N GLU A 92 -4.33 -14.74 2.58
CA GLU A 92 -5.63 -14.98 3.17
C GLU A 92 -5.45 -15.51 4.58
N ILE A 93 -6.21 -14.97 5.52
CA ILE A 93 -6.22 -15.40 6.92
C ILE A 93 -7.61 -15.89 7.30
N VAL A 94 -7.64 -16.82 8.24
CA VAL A 94 -8.84 -17.33 8.87
C VAL A 94 -8.73 -17.06 10.37
N ASP A 95 -9.67 -16.31 10.92
CA ASP A 95 -9.72 -16.08 12.35
C ASP A 95 -10.04 -17.39 13.08
N THR A 96 -9.21 -17.76 14.06
CA THR A 96 -9.31 -18.99 14.84
C THR A 96 -9.79 -18.78 16.27
N GLY A 97 -9.85 -17.52 16.74
CA GLY A 97 -10.25 -17.14 18.09
C GLY A 97 -10.85 -15.74 18.16
N GLU A 98 -11.01 -15.23 19.40
CA GLU A 98 -11.57 -13.90 19.67
C GLU A 98 -10.48 -12.80 19.75
N GLY A 99 -9.22 -13.18 19.81
CA GLY A 99 -8.09 -12.26 19.88
C GLY A 99 -7.68 -11.71 18.51
N ASP A 100 -7.09 -10.51 18.52
CA ASP A 100 -6.59 -9.89 17.28
C ASP A 100 -5.45 -10.68 16.63
N ASP A 101 -4.72 -11.49 17.40
CA ASP A 101 -3.62 -12.33 16.93
C ASP A 101 -4.04 -13.78 16.68
N ASP A 102 -5.31 -14.13 16.95
CA ASP A 102 -5.84 -15.47 16.79
C ASP A 102 -6.28 -15.74 15.35
N TYR A 103 -5.32 -15.92 14.47
CA TYR A 103 -5.59 -16.25 13.07
C TYR A 103 -4.54 -17.21 12.51
N GLU A 104 -4.93 -17.95 11.47
CA GLU A 104 -4.04 -18.79 10.68
C GLU A 104 -3.97 -18.28 9.24
N VAL A 105 -2.75 -18.34 8.69
CA VAL A 105 -2.52 -18.00 7.27
C VAL A 105 -2.86 -19.22 6.43
N VAL A 106 -3.69 -19.00 5.41
CA VAL A 106 -4.05 -20.06 4.46
C VAL A 106 -2.83 -20.38 3.59
N GLU A 107 -2.36 -21.62 3.65
CA GLU A 107 -1.21 -22.06 2.87
C GLU A 107 -1.45 -21.91 1.36
N GLY A 108 -0.48 -21.36 0.64
CA GLY A 108 -0.58 -21.14 -0.81
C GLY A 108 -1.47 -19.96 -1.23
N SER A 109 -1.99 -19.19 -0.29
CA SER A 109 -2.83 -18.02 -0.57
C SER A 109 -2.03 -16.75 -0.90
N GLU A 110 -0.70 -16.82 -0.95
CA GLU A 110 0.15 -15.66 -1.21
C GLU A 110 -0.17 -14.99 -2.54
N ILE A 111 -0.42 -13.71 -2.48
CA ILE A 111 -0.68 -12.84 -3.61
C ILE A 111 0.34 -11.72 -3.60
N VAL A 112 1.03 -11.51 -4.71
CA VAL A 112 2.01 -10.42 -4.85
C VAL A 112 1.56 -9.47 -5.94
N ILE A 113 1.42 -8.20 -5.57
CA ILE A 113 1.14 -7.12 -6.52
C ILE A 113 2.33 -6.19 -6.53
N SER A 114 2.91 -5.99 -7.71
CA SER A 114 4.05 -5.11 -7.89
C SER A 114 3.76 -4.03 -8.91
N ARG A 115 4.39 -2.89 -8.74
CA ARG A 115 4.43 -1.84 -9.75
C ARG A 115 5.85 -1.34 -9.93
N LEU A 116 6.28 -1.30 -11.19
CA LEU A 116 7.55 -0.74 -11.64
C LEU A 116 7.35 0.71 -12.08
N ALA A 117 8.30 1.58 -11.75
CA ALA A 117 8.49 2.90 -12.32
C ALA A 117 9.81 2.91 -13.08
N ARG A 118 9.82 3.44 -14.32
CA ARG A 118 11.04 3.54 -15.14
C ARG A 118 11.42 4.98 -15.40
N ARG A 119 12.67 5.20 -15.83
CA ARG A 119 13.20 6.53 -16.14
C ARG A 119 12.51 7.23 -17.32
N ASP A 120 11.96 6.46 -18.24
CA ASP A 120 11.17 6.97 -19.37
C ASP A 120 9.75 7.43 -18.96
N ASN A 121 9.46 7.49 -17.67
CA ASN A 121 8.16 7.76 -17.07
C ASN A 121 7.08 6.70 -17.33
N SER A 122 7.44 5.55 -17.90
CA SER A 122 6.53 4.43 -17.99
C SER A 122 6.36 3.73 -16.65
N SER A 123 5.21 3.10 -16.45
CA SER A 123 5.01 2.22 -15.30
C SER A 123 4.30 0.94 -15.71
N GLN A 124 4.67 -0.17 -15.07
CA GLN A 124 4.16 -1.50 -15.36
C GLN A 124 3.67 -2.17 -14.08
N TYR A 125 2.44 -2.69 -14.12
CA TYR A 125 1.92 -3.56 -13.07
C TYR A 125 2.29 -5.01 -13.31
N GLN A 126 2.42 -5.73 -12.21
CA GLN A 126 2.60 -7.19 -12.19
C GLN A 126 1.67 -7.79 -11.13
N LEU A 127 1.04 -8.91 -11.47
CA LEU A 127 0.29 -9.76 -10.56
C LEU A 127 1.03 -11.11 -10.48
N GLY A 128 1.62 -11.37 -9.33
CA GLY A 128 2.65 -12.41 -9.23
C GLY A 128 3.80 -12.12 -10.21
N ASN A 129 4.14 -13.10 -11.02
CA ASN A 129 5.22 -13.01 -12.02
C ASN A 129 4.74 -12.58 -13.41
N ARG A 130 3.47 -12.15 -13.57
CA ARG A 130 2.90 -11.81 -14.87
C ARG A 130 2.59 -10.33 -14.98
N ASN A 131 2.91 -9.74 -16.13
CA ASN A 131 2.50 -8.38 -16.42
C ASN A 131 0.98 -8.25 -16.44
N ALA A 132 0.47 -7.20 -15.83
CA ALA A 132 -0.95 -6.94 -15.72
C ALA A 132 -1.28 -5.48 -16.06
N THR A 133 -2.53 -5.22 -16.36
CA THR A 133 -3.06 -3.86 -16.44
C THR A 133 -3.60 -3.44 -15.07
N PHE A 134 -3.69 -2.13 -14.82
CA PHE A 134 -4.33 -1.62 -13.60
C PHE A 134 -5.74 -2.18 -13.41
N LYS A 135 -6.52 -2.27 -14.50
CA LYS A 135 -7.89 -2.81 -14.46
C LYS A 135 -7.93 -4.23 -13.92
N LYS A 136 -7.03 -5.12 -14.41
CA LYS A 136 -6.94 -6.50 -13.92
C LYS A 136 -6.54 -6.57 -12.44
N VAL A 137 -5.63 -5.70 -12.01
CA VAL A 137 -5.22 -5.62 -10.60
C VAL A 137 -6.39 -5.16 -9.73
N ALA A 138 -7.14 -4.13 -10.17
CA ALA A 138 -8.29 -3.63 -9.45
C ALA A 138 -9.43 -4.66 -9.36
N GLU A 139 -9.74 -5.35 -10.46
CA GLU A 139 -10.74 -6.43 -10.50
C GLU A 139 -10.34 -7.59 -9.57
N PHE A 140 -9.07 -7.97 -9.60
CA PHE A 140 -8.56 -9.04 -8.75
C PHE A 140 -8.64 -8.66 -7.27
N LEU A 141 -8.19 -7.46 -6.87
CA LEU A 141 -8.30 -6.97 -5.50
C LEU A 141 -9.74 -6.83 -5.04
N GLY A 142 -10.62 -6.32 -5.92
CA GLY A 142 -12.06 -6.22 -5.67
C GLY A 142 -12.69 -7.59 -5.38
N SER A 143 -12.29 -8.65 -6.12
CA SER A 143 -12.75 -10.02 -5.86
C SER A 143 -12.31 -10.57 -4.50
N LYS A 144 -11.25 -9.99 -3.91
CA LYS A 144 -10.74 -10.33 -2.57
C LYS A 144 -11.25 -9.36 -1.48
N GLY A 145 -12.22 -8.50 -1.79
CA GLY A 145 -12.78 -7.54 -0.84
C GLY A 145 -11.94 -6.29 -0.61
N ILE A 146 -10.86 -6.09 -1.40
CA ILE A 146 -10.01 -4.90 -1.32
C ILE A 146 -10.48 -3.89 -2.37
N ASP A 147 -11.19 -2.87 -1.91
CA ASP A 147 -11.67 -1.79 -2.77
C ASP A 147 -10.62 -0.67 -2.87
N LEU A 148 -10.05 -0.49 -4.07
CA LEU A 148 -9.06 0.56 -4.32
C LEU A 148 -9.66 1.96 -4.45
N ASP A 149 -10.96 2.08 -4.70
CA ASP A 149 -11.62 3.37 -4.88
C ASP A 149 -11.96 4.03 -3.55
N ASN A 150 -12.21 3.22 -2.52
CA ASN A 150 -12.45 3.70 -1.17
C ASN A 150 -11.14 3.86 -0.39
N ASN A 151 -10.89 5.07 0.11
CA ASN A 151 -9.69 5.46 0.88
C ASN A 151 -9.66 4.85 2.30
N ARG A 152 -9.99 3.57 2.46
CA ARG A 152 -10.05 2.94 3.79
C ARG A 152 -8.73 2.36 4.27
N PHE A 153 -7.77 2.18 3.38
CA PHE A 153 -6.49 1.54 3.71
C PHE A 153 -5.46 2.48 4.34
N PRO A 154 -4.97 3.53 3.69
CA PRO A 154 -4.03 4.43 4.32
C PRO A 154 -4.74 5.68 4.84
N ILE A 155 -4.61 5.96 6.11
CA ILE A 155 -4.96 7.26 6.68
C ILE A 155 -3.71 8.15 6.55
N LEU A 156 -3.77 9.12 5.66
CA LEU A 156 -2.65 10.02 5.40
C LEU A 156 -2.55 11.09 6.50
N GLN A 157 -1.33 11.50 6.77
CA GLN A 157 -1.08 12.66 7.64
C GLN A 157 -1.83 13.88 7.08
N GLY A 158 -2.63 14.55 7.93
CA GLY A 158 -3.52 15.65 7.53
C GLY A 158 -4.94 15.22 7.14
N GLU A 159 -5.20 13.97 6.75
CA GLU A 159 -6.57 13.50 6.54
C GLU A 159 -7.33 13.36 7.87
N VAL A 160 -6.63 13.00 8.95
CA VAL A 160 -7.19 12.95 10.31
C VAL A 160 -7.68 14.34 10.76
N GLU A 161 -6.93 15.38 10.46
CA GLU A 161 -7.32 16.77 10.78
C GLU A 161 -8.55 17.18 9.99
N MET A 162 -8.66 16.79 8.72
CA MET A 162 -9.83 17.03 7.90
C MET A 162 -11.07 16.30 8.42
N ILE A 163 -10.92 15.08 8.93
CA ILE A 163 -12.02 14.31 9.54
C ILE A 163 -12.52 15.03 10.81
N SER A 164 -11.62 15.59 11.60
CA SER A 164 -11.98 16.34 12.82
C SER A 164 -12.64 17.69 12.52
N MET A 165 -12.38 18.28 11.35
CA MET A 165 -13.00 19.54 10.89
C MET A 165 -14.38 19.35 10.25
N VAL A 166 -14.73 18.13 9.84
CA VAL A 166 -16.09 17.82 9.38
C VAL A 166 -17.01 17.85 10.58
N ARG A 167 -17.78 18.97 10.67
CA ARG A 167 -18.71 19.25 11.75
C ARG A 167 -19.56 18.03 12.12
N VAL A 168 -19.81 17.89 13.43
CA VAL A 168 -20.62 16.91 14.17
C VAL A 168 -21.88 16.35 13.48
N ALA A 169 -22.41 17.03 12.44
CA ALA A 169 -23.58 16.58 11.67
C ALA A 169 -23.39 15.27 10.89
N LEU A 170 -22.14 14.93 10.46
CA LEU A 170 -21.86 13.68 9.73
C LEU A 170 -21.56 12.51 10.68
N THR A 171 -21.10 12.77 11.87
CA THR A 171 -20.82 11.75 12.89
C THR A 171 -22.11 11.05 13.35
N LEU A 172 -23.23 11.74 13.36
CA LEU A 172 -24.54 11.19 13.74
C LEU A 172 -25.14 10.25 12.67
N ILE A 173 -24.77 10.39 11.39
CA ILE A 173 -25.28 9.54 10.31
C ILE A 173 -24.60 8.17 10.33
N TYR A 174 -23.36 8.07 10.76
CA TYR A 174 -22.64 6.80 10.84
C TYR A 174 -22.95 5.97 12.09
N TRP A 175 -23.45 6.59 13.14
CA TRP A 175 -23.82 5.88 14.38
C TRP A 175 -25.14 5.13 14.29
N ASN A 176 -26.01 5.48 13.35
CA ASN A 176 -27.37 4.93 13.22
C ASN A 176 -27.51 3.86 12.11
N SER A 177 -26.45 3.32 11.57
CA SER A 177 -26.54 2.13 10.70
C SER A 177 -26.67 0.88 11.57
N PRO A 178 -27.78 0.13 11.49
CA PRO A 178 -27.89 -1.14 12.19
C PRO A 178 -26.83 -2.10 11.67
N ARG A 179 -26.11 -2.72 12.59
CA ARG A 179 -25.23 -3.86 12.29
C ARG A 179 -26.11 -5.00 11.79
N VAL A 180 -25.99 -5.35 10.53
CA VAL A 180 -26.49 -6.59 9.96
C VAL A 180 -25.33 -7.52 9.80
#